data_3799304328bbbf9ca7d1e428d42826f7
#
_entry.id   3799304328bbbf9ca7d1e428d42826f7
#
_cell.length_a   1.000
_cell.length_b   1.000
_cell.length_c   1.000
_cell.angle_alpha   90.00
_cell.angle_beta   90.00
_cell.angle_gamma   90.00
#
_symmetry.space_group_name_H-M   'P 1'
#
loop_
_entity.id
_entity.type
_entity.pdbx_description
1 polymer ?
#
loop_
_entity_poly.entity_id
_entity_poly.type
_entity_poly.pdbx_seq_one_letter_code
_entity_poly.pdbx_strand_id
1 'polypeptide(L)'
;MRNRILPAVAVLLLSLTPALAQQETAVLAERYMKLPALQNMLDSILGPDFVNPMMAAMGGDALPQDKRDQLAKIVSEEVSAVRPQMEKAMIQAASQTYTVEELEALIKFNSTPEAVSIMGKLKSFNAAYFAGFGTTMQDMQSKIQQRVNSELSAK
;
A
#
# COMPACT_ATOMS: atom_id res chain seq x y z
N MET A 1 53.13 -13.99 39.96
CA MET A 1 52.04 -14.53 39.17
C MET A 1 50.86 -13.57 39.33
N ARG A 2 50.59 -12.71 38.35
CA ARG A 2 49.49 -11.69 38.38
C ARG A 2 48.43 -12.14 37.41
N ASN A 3 47.32 -12.69 37.94
CA ASN A 3 46.14 -13.04 37.15
C ASN A 3 45.48 -11.77 36.54
N ARG A 4 45.52 -11.66 35.21
CA ARG A 4 44.69 -10.73 34.47
C ARG A 4 43.38 -11.40 34.12
N ILE A 5 42.33 -11.10 34.89
CA ILE A 5 40.94 -11.36 34.49
C ILE A 5 40.51 -10.16 33.72
N LEU A 6 40.40 -10.31 32.39
CA LEU A 6 39.83 -9.32 31.47
C LEU A 6 38.30 -9.45 31.44
N PRO A 7 37.53 -8.37 31.31
CA PRO A 7 36.08 -8.41 31.42
C PRO A 7 35.45 -8.87 30.11
N ALA A 8 34.85 -10.05 30.12
CA ALA A 8 34.02 -10.60 29.04
C ALA A 8 32.56 -10.08 29.01
N VAL A 9 32.25 -8.99 29.73
CA VAL A 9 30.86 -8.54 29.96
C VAL A 9 30.39 -7.46 28.97
N ALA A 10 31.31 -6.85 28.19
CA ALA A 10 30.95 -5.68 27.37
C ALA A 10 30.35 -6.01 25.98
N VAL A 11 30.36 -7.26 25.53
CA VAL A 11 29.92 -7.61 24.15
C VAL A 11 28.44 -8.04 24.08
N LEU A 12 27.79 -8.37 25.18
CA LEU A 12 26.40 -8.87 25.19
C LEU A 12 25.33 -7.76 25.12
N LEU A 13 25.69 -6.50 25.40
CA LEU A 13 24.72 -5.40 25.42
C LEU A 13 24.45 -4.74 24.05
N LEU A 14 25.32 -4.95 23.07
CA LEU A 14 25.21 -4.34 21.74
C LEU A 14 24.29 -5.12 20.79
N SER A 15 23.92 -6.35 21.08
CA SER A 15 23.06 -7.19 20.23
C SER A 15 21.55 -7.13 20.60
N LEU A 16 21.19 -6.50 21.71
CA LEU A 16 19.79 -6.41 22.18
C LEU A 16 19.04 -5.19 21.57
N THR A 17 19.73 -4.14 21.19
CA THR A 17 19.12 -2.90 20.68
C THR A 17 18.38 -3.06 19.35
N PRO A 18 18.91 -3.76 18.32
CA PRO A 18 18.17 -3.93 17.06
C PRO A 18 16.92 -4.82 17.21
N ALA A 19 16.98 -5.85 18.06
CA ALA A 19 15.84 -6.73 18.30
C ALA A 19 14.67 -6.02 19.03
N LEU A 20 14.98 -5.15 19.98
CA LEU A 20 13.98 -4.32 20.68
C LEU A 20 13.34 -3.30 19.75
N ALA A 21 14.14 -2.60 18.92
CA ALA A 21 13.62 -1.67 17.93
C ALA A 21 12.74 -2.36 16.88
N GLN A 22 13.12 -3.55 16.44
CA GLN A 22 12.30 -4.33 15.52
C GLN A 22 10.98 -4.82 16.13
N GLN A 23 10.99 -5.17 17.41
CA GLN A 23 9.76 -5.52 18.14
C GLN A 23 8.85 -4.31 18.30
N GLU A 24 9.41 -3.14 18.60
CA GLU A 24 8.66 -1.91 18.75
C GLU A 24 8.02 -1.46 17.43
N THR A 25 8.76 -1.47 16.32
CA THR A 25 8.21 -1.17 14.99
C THR A 25 7.08 -2.15 14.60
N ALA A 26 7.19 -3.43 14.94
CA ALA A 26 6.14 -4.41 14.67
C ALA A 26 4.83 -4.08 15.42
N VAL A 27 4.93 -3.72 16.72
CA VAL A 27 3.76 -3.33 17.54
C VAL A 27 3.12 -2.05 16.99
N LEU A 28 3.93 -1.05 16.62
CA LEU A 28 3.41 0.19 16.04
C LEU A 28 2.79 -0.04 14.65
N ALA A 29 3.38 -0.88 13.82
CA ALA A 29 2.81 -1.25 12.52
C ALA A 29 1.45 -1.94 12.66
N GLU A 30 1.29 -2.85 13.62
CA GLU A 30 -0.02 -3.44 13.93
C GLU A 30 -1.04 -2.39 14.37
N ARG A 31 -0.65 -1.47 15.25
CA ARG A 31 -1.51 -0.36 15.70
C ARG A 31 -1.90 0.53 14.53
N TYR A 32 -0.96 0.87 13.67
CA TYR A 32 -1.18 1.67 12.46
C TYR A 32 -2.23 1.00 11.55
N MET A 33 -2.07 -0.27 11.26
CA MET A 33 -2.99 -1.01 10.39
C MET A 33 -4.41 -1.15 10.95
N LYS A 34 -4.60 -1.11 12.28
CA LYS A 34 -5.93 -1.15 12.91
C LYS A 34 -6.67 0.18 12.89
N LEU A 35 -6.09 1.25 12.39
CA LEU A 35 -6.75 2.55 12.32
C LEU A 35 -7.88 2.55 11.28
N PRO A 36 -9.01 3.21 11.54
CA PRO A 36 -10.15 3.26 10.62
C PRO A 36 -9.78 3.72 9.21
N ALA A 37 -8.88 4.69 9.08
CA ALA A 37 -8.42 5.19 7.79
C ALA A 37 -7.77 4.08 6.95
N LEU A 38 -6.95 3.21 7.57
CA LEU A 38 -6.26 2.11 6.90
C LEU A 38 -7.21 0.95 6.61
N GLN A 39 -8.13 0.64 7.52
CA GLN A 39 -9.15 -0.38 7.32
C GLN A 39 -10.09 0.01 6.16
N ASN A 40 -10.54 1.27 6.10
CA ASN A 40 -11.35 1.78 4.99
C ASN A 40 -10.59 1.76 3.65
N MET A 41 -9.29 2.05 3.67
CA MET A 41 -8.44 1.92 2.49
C MET A 41 -8.39 0.47 2.01
N LEU A 42 -8.21 -0.48 2.91
CA LEU A 42 -8.18 -1.92 2.59
C LEU A 42 -9.53 -2.39 2.03
N ASP A 43 -10.65 -1.95 2.63
CA ASP A 43 -12.00 -2.22 2.15
C ASP A 43 -12.22 -1.65 0.74
N SER A 44 -11.67 -0.47 0.46
CA SER A 44 -11.73 0.13 -0.88
C SER A 44 -10.93 -0.65 -1.91
N ILE A 45 -9.74 -1.14 -1.54
CA ILE A 45 -8.89 -1.96 -2.43
C ILE A 45 -9.57 -3.29 -2.75
N LEU A 46 -10.20 -3.94 -1.77
CA LEU A 46 -10.90 -5.22 -1.92
C LEU A 46 -12.37 -5.07 -2.35
N GLY A 47 -12.81 -3.85 -2.60
CA GLY A 47 -14.19 -3.51 -2.92
C GLY A 47 -14.60 -3.76 -4.37
N PRO A 48 -15.75 -3.19 -4.79
CA PRO A 48 -16.34 -3.39 -6.12
C PRO A 48 -15.38 -3.06 -7.27
N ASP A 49 -14.48 -2.09 -7.10
CA ASP A 49 -13.50 -1.71 -8.13
C ASP A 49 -12.47 -2.80 -8.43
N PHE A 50 -12.25 -3.72 -7.50
CA PHE A 50 -11.43 -4.90 -7.68
C PHE A 50 -12.27 -6.10 -8.13
N VAL A 51 -13.42 -6.30 -7.50
CA VAL A 51 -14.30 -7.45 -7.74
C VAL A 51 -14.92 -7.41 -9.14
N ASN A 52 -15.43 -6.26 -9.59
CA ASN A 52 -16.13 -6.14 -10.87
C ASN A 52 -15.23 -6.47 -12.09
N PRO A 53 -14.00 -5.92 -12.21
CA PRO A 53 -13.10 -6.31 -13.30
C PRO A 53 -12.72 -7.80 -13.25
N MET A 54 -12.56 -8.38 -12.06
CA MET A 54 -12.28 -9.81 -11.90
C MET A 54 -13.45 -10.66 -12.40
N MET A 55 -14.69 -10.30 -12.05
CA MET A 55 -15.89 -10.97 -12.56
C MET A 55 -16.00 -10.86 -14.08
N ALA A 56 -15.75 -9.67 -14.65
CA ALA A 56 -15.75 -9.47 -16.09
C ALA A 56 -14.70 -10.33 -16.80
N ALA A 57 -13.48 -10.40 -16.25
CA ALA A 57 -12.40 -11.26 -16.77
C ALA A 57 -12.75 -12.76 -16.74
N MET A 58 -13.60 -13.18 -15.82
CA MET A 58 -14.14 -14.56 -15.74
C MET A 58 -15.37 -14.79 -16.64
N GLY A 59 -15.71 -13.82 -17.50
CA GLY A 59 -16.86 -13.94 -18.40
C GLY A 59 -18.21 -13.69 -17.70
N GLY A 60 -18.21 -13.06 -16.54
CA GLY A 60 -19.41 -12.79 -15.73
C GLY A 60 -20.50 -12.02 -16.49
N ASP A 61 -20.10 -11.13 -17.41
CA ASP A 61 -21.05 -10.33 -18.20
C ASP A 61 -21.88 -11.15 -19.19
N ALA A 62 -21.38 -12.33 -19.60
CA ALA A 62 -22.07 -13.23 -20.50
C ALA A 62 -23.00 -14.24 -19.77
N LEU A 63 -22.95 -14.26 -18.43
CA LEU A 63 -23.72 -15.22 -17.63
C LEU A 63 -25.18 -14.74 -17.41
N PRO A 64 -26.15 -15.68 -17.31
CA PRO A 64 -27.48 -15.39 -16.74
C PRO A 64 -27.37 -14.80 -15.34
N GLN A 65 -28.40 -14.02 -14.93
CA GLN A 65 -28.35 -13.26 -13.67
C GLN A 65 -28.09 -14.15 -12.44
N ASP A 66 -28.76 -15.32 -12.36
CA ASP A 66 -28.57 -16.27 -11.25
C ASP A 66 -27.15 -16.79 -11.14
N LYS A 67 -26.49 -17.01 -12.28
CA LYS A 67 -25.09 -17.44 -12.35
C LYS A 67 -24.12 -16.31 -12.05
N ARG A 68 -24.47 -15.09 -12.45
CA ARG A 68 -23.70 -13.89 -12.12
C ARG A 68 -23.71 -13.62 -10.61
N ASP A 69 -24.86 -13.78 -9.97
CA ASP A 69 -24.99 -13.63 -8.52
C ASP A 69 -24.18 -14.70 -7.76
N GLN A 70 -24.20 -15.95 -8.25
CA GLN A 70 -23.33 -17.02 -7.71
C GLN A 70 -21.84 -16.68 -7.86
N LEU A 71 -21.42 -16.22 -9.04
CA LEU A 71 -20.04 -15.82 -9.29
C LEU A 71 -19.62 -14.66 -8.37
N ALA A 72 -20.48 -13.64 -8.23
CA ALA A 72 -20.24 -12.50 -7.34
C ALA A 72 -20.04 -12.94 -5.89
N LYS A 73 -20.85 -13.89 -5.42
CA LYS A 73 -20.73 -14.46 -4.07
C LYS A 73 -19.37 -15.18 -3.91
N ILE A 74 -19.02 -16.06 -4.85
CA ILE A 74 -17.75 -16.80 -4.79
C ILE A 74 -16.55 -15.83 -4.80
N VAL A 75 -16.53 -14.86 -5.70
CA VAL A 75 -15.43 -13.86 -5.77
C VAL A 75 -15.36 -13.06 -4.48
N SER A 76 -16.49 -12.63 -3.93
CA SER A 76 -16.53 -11.88 -2.67
C SER A 76 -16.01 -12.71 -1.48
N GLU A 77 -16.35 -13.99 -1.41
CA GLU A 77 -15.89 -14.90 -0.37
C GLU A 77 -14.38 -15.10 -0.45
N GLU A 78 -13.83 -15.36 -1.64
CA GLU A 78 -12.40 -15.55 -1.87
C GLU A 78 -11.60 -14.26 -1.61
N VAL A 79 -12.10 -13.10 -2.05
CA VAL A 79 -11.50 -11.79 -1.77
C VAL A 79 -11.46 -11.53 -0.27
N SER A 80 -12.56 -11.85 0.43
CA SER A 80 -12.62 -11.71 1.89
C SER A 80 -11.64 -12.65 2.61
N ALA A 81 -11.43 -13.85 2.09
CA ALA A 81 -10.51 -14.83 2.67
C ALA A 81 -9.03 -14.40 2.59
N VAL A 82 -8.63 -13.59 1.60
CA VAL A 82 -7.26 -13.09 1.49
C VAL A 82 -6.97 -11.86 2.35
N ARG A 83 -8.01 -11.19 2.88
CA ARG A 83 -7.87 -9.99 3.71
C ARG A 83 -6.87 -10.13 4.87
N PRO A 84 -6.92 -11.19 5.70
CA PRO A 84 -5.98 -11.35 6.81
C PRO A 84 -4.53 -11.47 6.35
N GLN A 85 -4.31 -12.09 5.17
CA GLN A 85 -2.97 -12.21 4.59
C GLN A 85 -2.46 -10.86 4.10
N MET A 86 -3.32 -10.04 3.49
CA MET A 86 -2.97 -8.68 3.08
C MET A 86 -2.64 -7.80 4.29
N GLU A 87 -3.45 -7.84 5.33
CA GLU A 87 -3.17 -7.12 6.58
C GLU A 87 -1.81 -7.51 7.16
N LYS A 88 -1.52 -8.80 7.25
CA LYS A 88 -0.23 -9.30 7.72
C LYS A 88 0.94 -8.82 6.85
N ALA A 89 0.79 -8.87 5.53
CA ALA A 89 1.81 -8.39 4.60
C ALA A 89 2.06 -6.88 4.75
N MET A 90 1.00 -6.08 4.93
CA MET A 90 1.10 -4.64 5.15
C MET A 90 1.76 -4.31 6.49
N ILE A 91 1.43 -5.02 7.58
CA ILE A 91 2.09 -4.88 8.88
C ILE A 91 3.58 -5.17 8.74
N GLN A 92 3.94 -6.27 8.08
CA GLN A 92 5.33 -6.64 7.86
C GLN A 92 6.06 -5.58 7.02
N ALA A 93 5.47 -5.12 5.93
CA ALA A 93 6.04 -4.07 5.10
C ALA A 93 6.24 -2.77 5.89
N ALA A 94 5.25 -2.33 6.66
CA ALA A 94 5.34 -1.13 7.48
C ALA A 94 6.44 -1.24 8.54
N SER A 95 6.53 -2.37 9.24
CA SER A 95 7.55 -2.60 10.27
C SER A 95 8.98 -2.67 9.73
N GLN A 96 9.16 -3.02 8.44
CA GLN A 96 10.46 -3.08 7.78
C GLN A 96 10.85 -1.77 7.10
N THR A 97 9.87 -0.92 6.78
CA THR A 97 10.08 0.29 5.98
C THR A 97 10.21 1.52 6.85
N TYR A 98 9.43 1.62 7.92
CA TYR A 98 9.33 2.83 8.74
C TYR A 98 10.07 2.69 10.06
N THR A 99 10.62 3.82 10.55
CA THR A 99 11.15 3.93 11.91
C THR A 99 10.03 4.03 12.95
N VAL A 100 10.38 3.94 14.22
CA VAL A 100 9.44 4.13 15.35
C VAL A 100 8.79 5.52 15.27
N GLU A 101 9.59 6.57 15.07
CA GLU A 101 9.13 7.96 14.99
C GLU A 101 8.20 8.19 13.79
N GLU A 102 8.50 7.57 12.64
CA GLU A 102 7.65 7.66 11.46
C GLU A 102 6.30 6.95 11.67
N LEU A 103 6.31 5.75 12.28
CA LEU A 103 5.08 5.05 12.63
C LEU A 103 4.22 5.81 13.63
N GLU A 104 4.82 6.43 14.64
CA GLU A 104 4.11 7.29 15.59
C GLU A 104 3.47 8.50 14.88
N ALA A 105 4.20 9.15 13.96
CA ALA A 105 3.69 10.27 13.18
C ALA A 105 2.53 9.82 12.26
N LEU A 106 2.65 8.67 11.59
CA LEU A 106 1.59 8.07 10.78
C LEU A 106 0.36 7.73 11.62
N ILE A 107 0.54 7.13 12.80
CA ILE A 107 -0.55 6.82 13.72
C ILE A 107 -1.25 8.11 14.16
N LYS A 108 -0.50 9.12 14.56
CA LYS A 108 -1.04 10.41 14.98
C LYS A 108 -1.90 11.05 13.89
N PHE A 109 -1.39 11.13 12.67
CA PHE A 109 -2.14 11.67 11.53
C PHE A 109 -3.38 10.81 11.22
N ASN A 110 -3.21 9.51 11.04
CA ASN A 110 -4.30 8.61 10.60
C ASN A 110 -5.35 8.32 11.69
N SER A 111 -5.12 8.78 12.93
CA SER A 111 -6.13 8.76 14.00
C SER A 111 -7.08 9.95 13.94
N THR A 112 -6.88 10.90 13.03
CA THR A 112 -7.72 12.09 12.92
C THR A 112 -8.91 11.84 11.99
N PRO A 113 -10.07 12.52 12.21
CA PRO A 113 -11.21 12.47 11.28
C PRO A 113 -10.83 12.95 9.87
N GLU A 114 -9.94 13.93 9.79
CA GLU A 114 -9.43 14.49 8.54
C GLU A 114 -8.71 13.42 7.70
N ALA A 115 -7.92 12.55 8.34
CA ALA A 115 -7.21 11.48 7.64
C ALA A 115 -8.19 10.51 6.96
N VAL A 116 -9.27 10.10 7.63
CA VAL A 116 -10.31 9.25 7.02
C VAL A 116 -10.91 9.93 5.79
N SER A 117 -11.21 11.24 5.88
CA SER A 117 -11.73 12.03 4.78
C SER A 117 -10.73 12.16 3.61
N ILE A 118 -9.46 12.41 3.93
CA ILE A 118 -8.38 12.56 2.93
C ILE A 118 -8.16 11.24 2.20
N MET A 119 -8.00 10.13 2.93
CA MET A 119 -7.79 8.80 2.34
C MET A 119 -8.96 8.40 1.42
N GLY A 120 -10.22 8.66 1.83
CA GLY A 120 -11.38 8.42 1.00
C GLY A 120 -11.44 9.26 -0.29
N LYS A 121 -10.77 10.42 -0.33
CA LYS A 121 -10.71 11.31 -1.49
C LYS A 121 -9.53 11.06 -2.42
N LEU A 122 -8.52 10.28 -2.01
CA LEU A 122 -7.31 10.07 -2.81
C LEU A 122 -7.60 9.53 -4.21
N LYS A 123 -8.56 8.61 -4.34
CA LYS A 123 -8.97 8.09 -5.66
C LYS A 123 -9.50 9.19 -6.57
N SER A 124 -10.43 10.02 -6.07
CA SER A 124 -11.02 11.13 -6.84
C SER A 124 -9.98 12.20 -7.15
N PHE A 125 -9.09 12.50 -6.21
CA PHE A 125 -7.97 13.43 -6.42
C PHE A 125 -7.05 12.92 -7.54
N ASN A 126 -6.62 11.66 -7.48
CA ASN A 126 -5.75 11.08 -8.49
C ASN A 126 -6.44 11.05 -9.87
N ALA A 127 -7.72 10.69 -9.94
CA ALA A 127 -8.49 10.70 -11.19
C ALA A 127 -8.55 12.10 -11.80
N ALA A 128 -8.85 13.14 -11.00
CA ALA A 128 -8.87 14.53 -11.45
C ALA A 128 -7.48 15.02 -11.89
N TYR A 129 -6.43 14.67 -11.15
CA TYR A 129 -5.05 14.98 -11.50
C TYR A 129 -4.65 14.37 -12.84
N PHE A 130 -4.88 13.05 -13.02
CA PHE A 130 -4.52 12.39 -14.29
C PHE A 130 -5.38 12.85 -15.46
N ALA A 131 -6.66 13.18 -15.26
CA ALA A 131 -7.50 13.77 -16.30
C ALA A 131 -6.97 15.14 -16.76
N GLY A 132 -6.53 15.99 -15.82
CA GLY A 132 -5.92 17.29 -16.14
C GLY A 132 -4.53 17.17 -16.78
N PHE A 133 -3.79 16.11 -16.44
CA PHE A 133 -2.44 15.89 -16.96
C PHE A 133 -2.42 15.17 -18.32
N GLY A 134 -3.51 14.49 -18.70
CA GLY A 134 -3.58 13.69 -19.93
C GLY A 134 -3.35 14.50 -21.20
N THR A 135 -3.91 15.70 -21.31
CA THR A 135 -3.68 16.61 -22.43
C THR A 135 -2.23 17.09 -22.52
N THR A 136 -1.63 17.42 -21.38
CA THR A 136 -0.21 17.84 -21.30
C THR A 136 0.72 16.72 -21.75
N MET A 137 0.42 15.45 -21.43
CA MET A 137 1.20 14.30 -21.89
C MET A 137 1.08 14.10 -23.41
N GLN A 138 -0.11 14.26 -23.97
CA GLN A 138 -0.33 14.18 -25.43
C GLN A 138 0.43 15.28 -26.17
N ASP A 139 0.38 16.50 -25.67
CA ASP A 139 1.11 17.64 -26.24
C ASP A 139 2.64 17.42 -26.17
N MET A 140 3.12 16.89 -25.05
CA MET A 140 4.52 16.54 -24.88
C MET A 140 4.96 15.46 -25.88
N GLN A 141 4.18 14.37 -26.04
CA GLN A 141 4.47 13.33 -27.02
C GLN A 141 4.53 13.89 -28.45
N SER A 142 3.55 14.74 -28.82
CA SER A 142 3.52 15.38 -30.13
C SER A 142 4.76 16.26 -30.37
N LYS A 143 5.16 17.03 -29.38
CA LYS A 143 6.39 17.85 -29.46
C LYS A 143 7.66 17.00 -29.58
N ILE A 144 7.77 15.92 -28.81
CA ILE A 144 8.89 14.98 -28.92
C ILE A 144 8.95 14.39 -30.32
N GLN A 145 7.82 13.92 -30.87
CA GLN A 145 7.77 13.34 -32.21
C GLN A 145 8.18 14.37 -33.31
N GLN A 146 7.71 15.61 -33.19
CA GLN A 146 8.09 16.67 -34.12
C GLN A 146 9.60 16.95 -34.08
N ARG A 147 10.19 17.03 -32.88
CA ARG A 147 11.62 17.24 -32.71
C ARG A 147 12.45 16.07 -33.23
N VAL A 148 12.05 14.84 -32.94
CA VAL A 148 12.71 13.64 -33.48
C VAL A 148 12.71 13.67 -35.01
N ASN A 149 11.57 13.96 -35.64
CA ASN A 149 11.48 14.03 -37.09
C ASN A 149 12.34 15.16 -37.67
N SER A 150 12.37 16.34 -37.04
CA SER A 150 13.17 17.47 -37.54
C SER A 150 14.67 17.31 -37.31
N GLU A 151 15.08 16.79 -36.18
CA GLU A 151 16.49 16.74 -35.78
C GLU A 151 17.22 15.44 -36.22
N LEU A 152 16.49 14.31 -36.31
CA LEU A 152 17.08 13.03 -36.70
C LEU A 152 16.85 12.64 -38.15
N SER A 153 15.85 13.22 -38.85
CA SER A 153 15.62 12.98 -40.28
C SER A 153 16.34 13.99 -41.22
N ALA A 154 17.03 14.96 -40.63
CA ALA A 154 17.81 15.98 -41.37
C ALA A 154 19.27 15.55 -41.64
N LYS A 155 19.48 14.26 -42.01
CA LYS A 155 20.80 13.78 -42.50
C LYS A 155 20.67 13.27 -43.92
#